data_7e0d36e06948b091cfb6f416fb940e49
#
_entry.id   7e0d36e06948b091cfb6f416fb940e49
#
_cell.length_a   1.000
_cell.length_b   1.000
_cell.length_c   1.000
_cell.angle_alpha   90.00
_cell.angle_beta   90.00
_cell.angle_gamma   90.00
#
_symmetry.space_group_name_H-M   'P 1'
#
loop_
_entity.id
_entity.type
_entity.pdbx_description
1 polymer ?
#
loop_
_entity_poly.entity_id
_entity_poly.type
_entity_poly.pdbx_seq_one_letter_code
_entity_poly.pdbx_strand_id
1 'polypeptide(L)'
;MKKAFIYYSDPLFDELLAEIPKDRSRFFDLLFGIGNRIDEILKRKGWSQADLAKAMGKKESEISRWMGGGHNFTIETIAKIESVLGEDIISVKKYRKPVTGYSHMSEEKRKYLSDIQSRYGKKK
;
A
#
# COMPACT_ATOMS: atom_id res chain seq x y z
N MET A 1 -13.51 -15.39 -3.90
CA MET A 1 -13.46 -15.10 -3.55
C MET A 1 -13.08 -14.58 -2.78
N LYS A 2 -13.13 -14.35 -2.56
CA LYS A 2 -12.95 -13.94 -1.95
C LYS A 2 -12.92 -13.44 -1.05
N LYS A 3 -13.03 -13.17 -0.45
CA LYS A 3 -13.07 -12.70 0.38
C LYS A 3 -12.50 -12.48 1.32
N ALA A 4 -12.03 -11.96 1.36
CA ALA A 4 -11.15 -11.92 2.22
C ALA A 4 -11.45 -11.18 3.35
N PHE A 5 -11.89 -10.15 3.41
CA PHE A 5 -12.20 -9.59 4.38
C PHE A 5 -13.30 -9.81 4.73
N ILE A 6 -13.63 -9.70 5.52
CA ILE A 6 -14.45 -9.96 6.05
C ILE A 6 -15.33 -9.21 6.39
N TYR A 7 -16.14 -8.98 5.77
CA TYR A 7 -17.18 -8.44 6.08
C TYR A 7 -18.08 -9.38 6.59
N TYR A 8 -18.75 -9.17 7.57
CA TYR A 8 -19.76 -9.92 8.01
C TYR A 8 -20.96 -9.45 7.37
N SER A 9 -21.94 -10.16 7.08
CA SER A 9 -23.18 -9.77 6.56
C SER A 9 -24.10 -9.45 7.65
N ASP A 10 -23.89 -8.42 8.30
CA ASP A 10 -24.72 -7.94 9.39
C ASP A 10 -25.61 -6.86 8.80
N PRO A 11 -26.94 -7.00 8.87
CA PRO A 11 -27.83 -5.99 8.28
C PRO A 11 -27.60 -4.59 8.81
N LEU A 12 -27.26 -4.47 10.10
CA LEU A 12 -26.99 -3.16 10.66
C LEU A 12 -25.73 -2.57 10.06
N PHE A 13 -24.72 -3.40 9.90
CA PHE A 13 -23.47 -2.94 9.32
C PHE A 13 -23.69 -2.51 7.86
N ASP A 14 -24.47 -3.29 7.13
CA ASP A 14 -24.79 -2.96 5.73
C ASP A 14 -25.53 -1.63 5.66
N GLU A 15 -26.43 -1.41 6.58
CA GLU A 15 -27.18 -0.17 6.62
C GLU A 15 -26.26 1.01 6.87
N LEU A 16 -25.35 0.85 7.80
CA LEU A 16 -24.40 1.91 8.11
C LEU A 16 -23.50 2.20 6.93
N LEU A 17 -23.07 1.16 6.24
CA LEU A 17 -22.23 1.34 5.07
C LEU A 17 -22.97 2.08 3.96
N ALA A 18 -24.26 1.81 3.84
CA ALA A 18 -25.05 2.43 2.78
C ALA A 18 -25.17 3.94 2.97
N GLU A 19 -25.00 4.40 4.19
CA GLU A 19 -25.10 5.82 4.47
C GLU A 19 -23.79 6.57 4.28
N ILE A 20 -22.73 5.85 4.04
CA ILE A 20 -21.43 6.47 3.86
C ILE A 20 -21.30 6.98 2.43
N PRO A 21 -20.83 8.21 2.24
CA PRO A 21 -20.62 8.70 0.89
C PRO A 21 -19.71 7.79 0.10
N LYS A 22 -19.90 7.74 -1.21
CA LYS A 22 -19.14 6.84 -2.05
C LYS A 22 -17.65 7.02 -1.96
N ASP A 23 -17.20 8.25 -1.86
CA ASP A 23 -15.75 8.46 -1.76
C ASP A 23 -15.19 7.91 -0.46
N ARG A 24 -15.96 8.02 0.63
CA ARG A 24 -15.51 7.47 1.91
C ARG A 24 -15.55 5.94 1.90
N SER A 25 -16.55 5.38 1.26
CA SER A 25 -16.63 3.94 1.12
C SER A 25 -15.44 3.41 0.33
N ARG A 26 -15.13 4.07 -0.75
CA ARG A 26 -13.98 3.68 -1.57
C ARG A 26 -12.68 3.81 -0.78
N PHE A 27 -12.59 4.87 0.01
CA PHE A 27 -11.42 5.11 0.84
C PHE A 27 -11.20 3.93 1.80
N PHE A 28 -12.25 3.49 2.49
CA PHE A 28 -12.13 2.37 3.41
C PHE A 28 -11.79 1.08 2.69
N ASP A 29 -12.38 0.86 1.52
CA ASP A 29 -12.07 -0.33 0.73
C ASP A 29 -10.58 -0.38 0.43
N LEU A 30 -10.01 0.76 0.07
CA LEU A 30 -8.60 0.81 -0.24
C LEU A 30 -7.74 0.58 1.00
N LEU A 31 -8.11 1.18 2.11
CA LEU A 31 -7.35 0.99 3.34
C LEU A 31 -7.31 -0.46 3.77
N PHE A 32 -8.48 -1.09 3.81
CA PHE A 32 -8.55 -2.48 4.23
C PHE A 32 -7.89 -3.39 3.19
N GLY A 33 -8.05 -3.05 1.92
CA GLY A 33 -7.43 -3.84 0.87
C GLY A 33 -5.91 -3.81 0.96
N ILE A 34 -5.35 -2.64 1.25
CA ILE A 34 -3.90 -2.53 1.39
C ILE A 34 -3.42 -3.34 2.58
N GLY A 35 -4.09 -3.22 3.71
CA GLY A 35 -3.70 -3.97 4.90
C GLY A 35 -3.78 -5.47 4.67
N ASN A 36 -4.84 -5.92 4.01
CA ASN A 36 -5.00 -7.33 3.72
C ASN A 36 -3.93 -7.83 2.75
N ARG A 37 -3.60 -7.03 1.77
CA ARG A 37 -2.59 -7.43 0.81
C ARG A 37 -1.24 -7.59 1.50
N ILE A 38 -0.91 -6.66 2.39
CA ILE A 38 0.35 -6.76 3.14
C ILE A 38 0.35 -8.03 3.97
N ASP A 39 -0.75 -8.29 4.68
CA ASP A 39 -0.85 -9.47 5.52
C ASP A 39 -0.71 -10.74 4.70
N GLU A 40 -1.32 -10.77 3.55
CA GLU A 40 -1.25 -11.91 2.66
C GLU A 40 0.19 -12.18 2.23
N ILE A 41 0.91 -11.13 1.88
CA ILE A 41 2.30 -11.28 1.46
C ILE A 41 3.16 -11.76 2.63
N LEU A 42 2.94 -11.21 3.82
CA LEU A 42 3.69 -11.62 4.98
C LEU A 42 3.48 -13.10 5.26
N LYS A 43 2.24 -13.55 5.22
CA LYS A 43 1.94 -14.94 5.49
C LYS A 43 2.58 -15.85 4.46
N ARG A 44 2.57 -15.44 3.22
CA ARG A 44 3.16 -16.23 2.16
C ARG A 44 4.67 -16.33 2.34
N LYS A 45 5.29 -15.27 2.84
CA LYS A 45 6.73 -15.27 3.06
C LYS A 45 7.12 -15.86 4.40
N GLY A 46 6.16 -16.12 5.25
CA GLY A 46 6.47 -16.61 6.59
C GLY A 46 7.03 -15.55 7.50
N TRP A 47 6.70 -14.30 7.24
CA TRP A 47 7.19 -13.20 8.05
C TRP A 47 6.15 -12.79 9.09
N SER A 48 6.63 -12.42 10.25
CA SER A 48 5.76 -11.85 11.27
C SER A 48 5.75 -10.34 11.12
N GLN A 49 4.88 -9.70 11.87
CA GLN A 49 4.86 -8.23 11.89
C GLN A 49 6.19 -7.68 12.42
N ALA A 50 6.81 -8.41 13.34
CA ALA A 50 8.10 -8.00 13.86
C ALA A 50 9.16 -8.04 12.76
N ASP A 51 9.08 -9.05 11.89
CA ASP A 51 10.01 -9.14 10.78
C ASP A 51 9.89 -7.94 9.84
N LEU A 52 8.66 -7.57 9.55
CA LEU A 52 8.44 -6.42 8.68
C LEU A 52 8.92 -5.14 9.35
N ALA A 53 8.64 -5.00 10.64
CA ALA A 53 9.08 -3.83 11.37
C ALA A 53 10.59 -3.68 11.32
N LYS A 54 11.27 -4.78 11.51
CA LYS A 54 12.72 -4.76 11.48
C LYS A 54 13.24 -4.38 10.09
N ALA A 55 12.65 -4.95 9.07
CA ALA A 55 13.08 -4.68 7.71
C ALA A 55 12.84 -3.22 7.33
N MET A 56 11.82 -2.60 7.90
CA MET A 56 11.48 -1.23 7.58
C MET A 56 12.09 -0.22 8.55
N GLY A 57 12.75 -0.70 9.59
CA GLY A 57 13.31 0.20 10.59
C GLY A 57 12.24 0.89 11.42
N LYS A 58 11.14 0.20 11.68
CA LYS A 58 10.04 0.75 12.44
C LYS A 58 9.72 -0.12 13.63
N LYS A 59 8.87 0.40 14.49
CA LYS A 59 8.47 -0.35 15.68
C LYS A 59 7.35 -1.32 15.31
N GLU A 60 7.32 -2.42 15.99
CA GLU A 60 6.27 -3.41 15.74
C GLU A 60 4.90 -2.83 16.02
N SER A 61 4.78 -1.92 16.98
CA SER A 61 3.49 -1.31 17.27
C SER A 61 2.98 -0.49 16.09
N GLU A 62 3.88 0.09 15.31
CA GLU A 62 3.48 0.82 14.12
C GLU A 62 2.94 -0.13 13.05
N ILE A 63 3.63 -1.25 12.88
CA ILE A 63 3.19 -2.24 11.90
C ILE A 63 1.83 -2.82 12.32
N SER A 64 1.68 -3.06 13.61
CA SER A 64 0.43 -3.59 14.13
C SER A 64 -0.73 -2.63 13.84
N ARG A 65 -0.45 -1.34 13.94
CA ARG A 65 -1.46 -0.34 13.64
C ARG A 65 -1.84 -0.37 12.16
N TRP A 66 -0.87 -0.61 11.28
CA TRP A 66 -1.15 -0.74 9.86
C TRP A 66 -2.07 -1.92 9.59
N MET A 67 -1.82 -3.03 10.28
CA MET A 67 -2.59 -4.25 10.07
C MET A 67 -3.97 -4.16 10.68
N GLY A 68 -4.18 -3.24 11.58
CA GLY A 68 -5.46 -3.09 12.24
C GLY A 68 -6.54 -2.49 11.35
N GLY A 69 -6.18 -2.05 10.15
CA GLY A 69 -7.21 -1.61 9.22
C GLY A 69 -7.62 -0.18 9.39
N GLY A 70 -7.18 0.74 9.53
CA GLY A 70 -7.60 2.11 9.64
C GLY A 70 -6.49 3.08 9.34
N HIS A 71 -5.33 2.55 9.06
CA HIS A 71 -4.19 3.41 8.82
C HIS A 71 -4.24 3.97 7.40
N ASN A 72 -4.06 5.25 7.28
CA ASN A 72 -4.06 5.91 5.99
C ASN A 72 -2.63 5.96 5.47
N PHE A 73 -2.28 5.02 4.60
CA PHE A 73 -0.95 4.93 4.07
C PHE A 73 -0.68 6.04 3.07
N THR A 74 0.51 6.59 3.12
CA THR A 74 0.93 7.47 2.06
C THR A 74 1.48 6.61 0.92
N ILE A 75 1.48 7.15 -0.26
CA ILE A 75 2.04 6.44 -1.40
C ILE A 75 3.52 6.15 -1.18
N GLU A 76 4.20 7.07 -0.54
CA GLU A 76 5.61 6.86 -0.24
C GLU A 76 5.81 5.65 0.66
N THR A 77 4.98 5.52 1.67
CA THR A 77 5.06 4.38 2.58
C THR A 77 4.76 3.08 1.85
N ILE A 78 3.73 3.10 1.00
CA ILE A 78 3.38 1.92 0.23
C ILE A 78 4.55 1.50 -0.65
N ALA A 79 5.19 2.47 -1.30
CA ALA A 79 6.33 2.16 -2.16
C ALA A 79 7.48 1.54 -1.36
N LYS A 80 7.69 2.01 -0.15
CA LYS A 80 8.72 1.44 0.70
C LYS A 80 8.39 0.00 1.10
N ILE A 81 7.13 -0.24 1.42
CA ILE A 81 6.71 -1.60 1.78
C ILE A 81 6.90 -2.52 0.58
N GLU A 82 6.51 -2.05 -0.60
CA GLU A 82 6.67 -2.85 -1.81
C GLU A 82 8.14 -3.18 -2.05
N SER A 83 9.00 -2.21 -1.81
CA SER A 83 10.43 -2.40 -1.99
C SER A 83 10.97 -3.45 -1.03
N VAL A 84 10.53 -3.39 0.22
CA VAL A 84 10.99 -4.32 1.23
C VAL A 84 10.46 -5.74 0.97
N LEU A 85 9.20 -5.83 0.58
CA LEU A 85 8.58 -7.14 0.37
C LEU A 85 8.87 -7.72 -1.01
N GLY A 86 9.24 -6.88 -1.95
CA GLY A 86 9.52 -7.35 -3.30
C GLY A 86 8.29 -7.67 -4.12
N GLU A 87 7.15 -7.16 -3.72
CA GLU A 87 5.90 -7.41 -4.43
C GLU A 87 5.05 -6.16 -4.43
N ASP A 88 4.22 -6.03 -5.44
CA ASP A 88 3.34 -4.88 -5.54
C ASP A 88 2.18 -5.01 -4.57
N ILE A 89 1.84 -3.92 -3.94
CA ILE A 89 0.68 -3.86 -3.08
C ILE A 89 -0.47 -3.22 -3.82
N ILE A 90 -0.20 -2.12 -4.52
CA ILE A 90 -1.22 -1.44 -5.30
C ILE A 90 -0.73 -1.26 -6.70
N SER A 91 -1.65 -1.01 -7.61
CA SER A 91 -1.28 -0.70 -8.97
C SER A 91 -2.31 0.28 -9.51
N VAL A 92 -1.91 1.05 -10.52
CA VAL A 92 -2.81 2.01 -11.14
C VAL A 92 -3.35 1.36 -12.41
N LYS A 93 -4.66 1.41 -12.54
CA LYS A 93 -5.29 0.83 -13.69
C LYS A 93 -4.72 1.45 -14.95
N LYS A 94 -4.44 0.63 -15.91
CA LYS A 94 -3.88 1.08 -17.18
C LYS A 94 -2.46 1.61 -17.11
N TYR A 95 -1.85 1.54 -15.92
CA TYR A 95 -0.46 1.93 -15.81
C TYR A 95 0.38 0.75 -16.23
N ARG A 96 1.34 0.99 -17.10
CA ARG A 96 2.17 -0.08 -17.54
C ARG A 96 3.56 0.12 -17.00
N LYS A 97 4.00 -0.80 -16.18
CA LYS A 97 5.32 -0.72 -15.62
C LYS A 97 6.36 -0.84 -16.69
N PRO A 98 7.40 -0.03 -16.65
CA PRO A 98 8.50 -0.21 -17.60
C PRO A 98 9.13 -1.56 -17.39
N VAL A 99 9.49 -2.21 -18.48
CA VAL A 99 10.07 -3.53 -18.40
C VAL A 99 11.38 -3.52 -17.61
N THR A 100 12.20 -2.55 -17.85
CA THR A 100 13.46 -2.47 -17.14
C THR A 100 13.57 -1.18 -16.37
N GLY A 101 12.47 -0.57 -16.09
CA GLY A 101 12.45 0.59 -15.26
C GLY A 101 13.23 1.75 -15.80
N TYR A 102 14.01 2.32 -14.91
CA TYR A 102 14.72 3.55 -15.21
C TYR A 102 15.64 3.45 -16.40
N SER A 103 16.23 2.30 -16.61
CA SER A 103 17.24 2.16 -17.65
C SER A 103 16.70 2.28 -19.06
N HIS A 104 15.39 2.11 -19.23
CA HIS A 104 14.78 2.23 -20.53
C HIS A 104 14.18 3.59 -20.81
N MET A 105 14.37 4.52 -19.93
CA MET A 105 13.81 5.84 -20.13
C MET A 105 14.70 6.66 -21.01
N SER A 106 14.10 7.59 -21.73
CA SER A 106 14.87 8.51 -22.52
C SER A 106 15.66 9.42 -21.58
N GLU A 107 16.67 10.02 -22.10
CA GLU A 107 17.48 10.92 -21.29
C GLU A 107 16.68 12.10 -20.79
N GLU A 108 15.76 12.55 -21.58
CA GLU A 108 14.90 13.65 -21.20
C GLU A 108 14.07 13.29 -19.98
N LYS A 109 13.49 12.09 -19.98
CA LYS A 109 12.68 11.65 -18.87
C LYS A 109 13.51 11.44 -17.63
N ARG A 110 14.69 10.92 -17.78
CA ARG A 110 15.59 10.74 -16.65
C ARG A 110 15.92 12.06 -16.01
N LYS A 111 16.19 13.05 -16.84
CA LYS A 111 16.52 14.36 -16.34
C LYS A 111 15.32 14.96 -15.60
N TYR A 112 14.13 14.79 -16.16
CA TYR A 112 12.94 15.31 -15.55
C TYR A 112 12.72 14.68 -14.16
N LEU A 113 12.89 13.38 -14.06
CA LEU A 113 12.75 12.71 -12.79
C LEU A 113 13.81 13.12 -11.80
N SER A 114 15.01 13.33 -12.29
CA SER A 114 16.09 13.79 -11.44
C SER A 114 15.79 15.17 -10.88
N ASP A 115 15.22 16.04 -11.70
CA ASP A 115 14.85 17.37 -11.25
C ASP A 115 13.76 17.31 -10.19
N ILE A 116 12.78 16.45 -10.40
CA ILE A 116 11.71 16.29 -9.42
C ILE A 116 12.26 15.76 -8.10
N GLN A 117 13.13 14.78 -8.19
CA GLN A 117 13.74 14.20 -7.01
C GLN A 117 14.55 15.23 -6.25
N SER A 118 15.27 16.05 -6.97
CA SER A 118 16.05 17.10 -6.38
C SER A 118 15.16 18.10 -5.65
N ARG A 119 14.00 18.37 -6.21
CA ARG A 119 13.09 19.32 -5.65
C ARG A 119 12.35 18.79 -4.42
N TYR A 120 11.94 17.54 -4.44
CA TYR A 120 11.13 16.98 -3.37
C TYR A 120 11.83 15.95 -2.51
N GLY A 121 12.89 15.39 -2.98
CA GLY A 121 13.55 14.34 -2.25
C GLY A 121 14.64 14.77 -1.37
N LYS A 122 14.94 16.08 -1.39
CA LYS A 122 16.01 16.43 -0.62
C LYS A 122 15.77 16.45 0.73
N LYS A 123 15.22 16.21 1.30
CA LYS A 123 15.14 16.26 2.54
C LYS A 123 15.43 15.31 3.20
N LYS A 124 15.80 15.19 3.59
CA LYS A 124 16.10 14.45 4.12
C LYS A 124 16.19 14.43 4.86
#